data_1adf353610f9ae21b93c5939d6e26980
#
_entry.id   1adf353610f9ae21b93c5939d6e26980
#
_cell.length_a   1.000
_cell.length_b   1.000
_cell.length_c   1.000
_cell.angle_alpha   90.00
_cell.angle_beta   90.00
_cell.angle_gamma   90.00
#
_symmetry.space_group_name_H-M   'P 1'
#
loop_
_entity.id
_entity.type
_entity.pdbx_description
1 polymer ?
#
loop_
_entity_poly.entity_id
_entity_poly.type
_entity_poly.pdbx_seq_one_letter_code
_entity_poly.pdbx_strand_id
1 'polypeptide(L)'
;MRNRCFHLFLIGVVYLGIFLIVPKVQAEGIGMVTGSATGTYIQFGRDIARVLKPEGIDIIVKESEGSLDNVRRLWSKENAAIAIVQSDLLGFLKRSKGPMLKTYSKNLKLIFPFYNEEVHLLARKSIQRFEDLAGKRVVVGTEGSGNYLTSNNLLYMLKIKPSKRIMDLPPAEAVRAVLTGKADAMFFVGGKPITLFQNISKLLTDSNPAYAKMVDNIHFVPLDNEKMHKEYVSSTIGPEDYKWVKKKIPTIAVKAVLVCYDFSEKNSLFYKERSSYYQERCQQLAAIGQAIHQSIDILKQSGHPKWKEVNLNESTGIWEKDRCLQMQSQQDTGETKDEFEETILNFLKEQH
;
A
#
# COMPACT_ATOMS: atom_id res chain seq x y z
N MET A 1 -1.27 -77.38 -64.84
CA MET A 1 -1.57 -77.34 -63.42
C MET A 1 -0.96 -76.10 -62.86
N ARG A 2 -1.74 -75.10 -62.56
CA ARG A 2 -1.27 -73.73 -62.32
C ARG A 2 -1.64 -73.34 -60.86
N ASN A 3 -0.58 -73.21 -60.05
CA ASN A 3 -0.73 -72.67 -58.66
C ASN A 3 -0.76 -71.12 -58.72
N ARG A 4 -1.80 -70.58 -58.16
CA ARG A 4 -1.93 -69.14 -57.91
C ARG A 4 -1.66 -68.86 -56.42
N CYS A 5 -0.55 -68.18 -56.15
CA CYS A 5 -0.25 -67.61 -54.86
C CYS A 5 -1.02 -66.31 -54.68
N PHE A 6 -1.81 -66.24 -53.61
CA PHE A 6 -2.44 -65.00 -53.14
C PHE A 6 -1.49 -64.26 -52.22
N HIS A 7 -1.12 -63.04 -52.58
CA HIS A 7 -0.38 -62.13 -51.68
C HIS A 7 -1.37 -61.23 -50.96
N LEU A 8 -1.50 -61.41 -49.66
CA LEU A 8 -2.20 -60.46 -48.77
C LEU A 8 -1.24 -59.30 -48.50
N PHE A 9 -1.62 -58.06 -48.92
CA PHE A 9 -0.99 -56.81 -48.51
C PHE A 9 -1.63 -56.34 -47.21
N LEU A 10 -0.86 -56.38 -46.08
CA LEU A 10 -1.25 -55.72 -44.84
C LEU A 10 -0.84 -54.25 -44.94
N ILE A 11 -1.82 -53.34 -45.05
CA ILE A 11 -1.61 -51.89 -44.93
C ILE A 11 -1.64 -51.53 -43.44
N GLY A 12 -0.44 -51.34 -42.84
CA GLY A 12 -0.33 -50.82 -41.51
C GLY A 12 -0.53 -49.29 -41.50
N VAL A 13 -1.64 -48.81 -40.97
CA VAL A 13 -1.86 -47.38 -40.74
C VAL A 13 -1.10 -46.96 -39.50
N VAL A 14 0.03 -46.28 -39.71
CA VAL A 14 0.77 -45.63 -38.61
C VAL A 14 0.09 -44.31 -38.26
N TYR A 15 -0.64 -44.30 -37.15
CA TYR A 15 -1.17 -43.05 -36.57
C TYR A 15 0.00 -42.29 -35.92
N LEU A 16 0.52 -41.30 -36.63
CA LEU A 16 1.47 -40.35 -36.10
C LEU A 16 0.73 -39.32 -35.29
N GLY A 17 0.65 -39.55 -33.97
CA GLY A 17 0.05 -38.59 -33.02
C GLY A 17 0.92 -37.30 -32.99
N ILE A 18 0.49 -36.25 -33.69
CA ILE A 18 1.08 -34.94 -33.59
C ILE A 18 0.63 -34.37 -32.24
N PHE A 19 1.46 -34.50 -31.19
CA PHE A 19 1.33 -33.73 -29.97
C PHE A 19 1.56 -32.27 -30.33
N LEU A 20 0.49 -31.51 -30.55
CA LEU A 20 0.55 -30.06 -30.59
C LEU A 20 0.98 -29.57 -29.20
N ILE A 21 2.25 -29.32 -29.02
CA ILE A 21 2.77 -28.55 -27.89
C ILE A 21 2.23 -27.13 -28.08
N VAL A 22 1.06 -26.85 -27.52
CA VAL A 22 0.55 -25.49 -27.41
C VAL A 22 1.52 -24.79 -26.45
N PRO A 23 2.27 -23.78 -26.90
CA PRO A 23 3.09 -23.02 -25.99
C PRO A 23 2.17 -22.41 -24.94
N LYS A 24 2.38 -22.80 -23.68
CA LYS A 24 1.70 -22.17 -22.54
C LYS A 24 2.17 -20.72 -22.56
N VAL A 25 1.38 -19.81 -23.11
CA VAL A 25 1.62 -18.38 -22.99
C VAL A 25 1.66 -18.11 -21.49
N GLN A 26 2.87 -17.97 -20.98
CA GLN A 26 3.06 -17.63 -19.58
C GLN A 26 2.49 -16.22 -19.42
N ALA A 27 1.38 -16.10 -18.70
CA ALA A 27 0.76 -14.81 -18.45
C ALA A 27 1.84 -13.90 -17.85
N GLU A 28 2.03 -12.73 -18.46
CA GLU A 28 2.99 -11.74 -17.98
C GLU A 28 2.66 -11.41 -16.53
N GLY A 29 3.64 -11.54 -15.62
CA GLY A 29 3.41 -11.36 -14.19
C GLY A 29 2.83 -9.97 -13.86
N ILE A 30 2.05 -9.90 -12.80
CA ILE A 30 1.34 -8.68 -12.40
C ILE A 30 2.29 -7.78 -11.62
N GLY A 31 2.57 -6.60 -12.16
CA GLY A 31 3.44 -5.62 -11.52
C GLY A 31 2.80 -5.00 -10.27
N MET A 32 3.57 -4.99 -9.16
CA MET A 32 3.22 -4.36 -7.90
C MET A 32 4.30 -3.33 -7.53
N VAL A 33 3.95 -2.05 -7.54
CA VAL A 33 4.86 -0.99 -7.10
C VAL A 33 4.72 -0.75 -5.60
N THR A 34 5.85 -0.61 -4.91
CA THR A 34 5.92 -0.65 -3.45
C THR A 34 6.61 0.58 -2.85
N GLY A 35 7.90 0.52 -2.60
CA GLY A 35 8.70 1.58 -1.99
C GLY A 35 10.17 1.28 -2.12
N SER A 36 11.00 1.91 -1.30
CA SER A 36 12.45 1.70 -1.30
C SER A 36 12.84 0.26 -0.97
N ALA A 37 14.02 -0.18 -1.42
CA ALA A 37 14.57 -1.53 -1.25
C ALA A 37 14.54 -2.09 0.17
N THR A 38 14.62 -1.23 1.18
CA THR A 38 14.66 -1.57 2.61
C THR A 38 13.38 -1.19 3.37
N GLY A 39 12.37 -0.63 2.67
CA GLY A 39 11.13 -0.19 3.27
C GLY A 39 10.18 -1.35 3.61
N THR A 40 9.15 -1.06 4.40
CA THR A 40 8.13 -2.05 4.76
C THR A 40 7.25 -2.43 3.56
N TYR A 41 6.98 -1.49 2.66
CA TYR A 41 6.15 -1.76 1.47
C TYR A 41 6.71 -2.87 0.58
N ILE A 42 8.02 -2.84 0.32
CA ILE A 42 8.63 -3.87 -0.53
C ILE A 42 8.65 -5.24 0.15
N GLN A 43 8.79 -5.27 1.49
CA GLN A 43 8.71 -6.52 2.25
C GLN A 43 7.29 -7.10 2.20
N PHE A 44 6.25 -6.27 2.35
CA PHE A 44 4.86 -6.67 2.14
C PHE A 44 4.63 -7.18 0.72
N GLY A 45 5.15 -6.50 -0.29
CA GLY A 45 5.07 -6.95 -1.68
C GLY A 45 5.70 -8.32 -1.89
N ARG A 46 6.90 -8.56 -1.32
CA ARG A 46 7.59 -9.86 -1.37
C ARG A 46 6.83 -10.97 -0.63
N ASP A 47 6.24 -10.65 0.50
CA ASP A 47 5.40 -11.59 1.25
C ASP A 47 4.17 -12.00 0.44
N ILE A 48 3.46 -11.04 -0.17
CA ILE A 48 2.33 -11.28 -1.07
C ILE A 48 2.79 -12.14 -2.25
N ALA A 49 3.85 -11.76 -2.95
CA ALA A 49 4.38 -12.53 -4.08
C ALA A 49 4.70 -13.98 -3.69
N ARG A 50 5.27 -14.20 -2.51
CA ARG A 50 5.61 -15.53 -1.98
C ARG A 50 4.39 -16.40 -1.75
N VAL A 51 3.33 -15.85 -1.13
CA VAL A 51 2.13 -16.65 -0.79
C VAL A 51 1.20 -16.86 -1.99
N LEU A 52 1.23 -15.98 -3.00
CA LEU A 52 0.40 -16.09 -4.19
C LEU A 52 1.02 -16.97 -5.28
N LYS A 53 2.34 -17.19 -5.26
CA LYS A 53 3.02 -18.00 -6.27
C LYS A 53 2.53 -19.44 -6.36
N PRO A 54 2.26 -20.17 -5.26
CA PRO A 54 1.67 -21.52 -5.31
C PRO A 54 0.28 -21.55 -5.95
N GLU A 55 -0.47 -20.45 -5.87
CA GLU A 55 -1.80 -20.29 -6.50
C GLU A 55 -1.72 -19.98 -8.00
N GLY A 56 -0.53 -19.97 -8.58
CA GLY A 56 -0.30 -19.65 -9.98
C GLY A 56 -0.36 -18.15 -10.31
N ILE A 57 -0.38 -17.28 -9.30
CA ILE A 57 -0.40 -15.82 -9.45
C ILE A 57 1.04 -15.31 -9.30
N ASP A 58 1.61 -14.79 -10.39
CA ASP A 58 2.96 -14.25 -10.40
C ASP A 58 2.94 -12.72 -10.18
N ILE A 59 3.45 -12.28 -9.03
CA ILE A 59 3.55 -10.87 -8.65
C ILE A 59 4.99 -10.38 -8.82
N ILE A 60 5.19 -9.41 -9.70
CA ILE A 60 6.48 -8.75 -9.93
C ILE A 60 6.59 -7.53 -9.04
N VAL A 61 7.31 -7.67 -7.92
CA VAL A 61 7.50 -6.59 -6.94
C VAL A 61 8.52 -5.58 -7.47
N LYS A 62 8.17 -4.30 -7.48
CA LYS A 62 8.98 -3.20 -8.00
C LYS A 62 9.25 -2.16 -6.93
N GLU A 63 10.50 -1.71 -6.86
CA GLU A 63 10.90 -0.56 -6.05
C GLU A 63 10.35 0.75 -6.60
N SER A 64 10.17 1.73 -5.71
CA SER A 64 9.71 3.07 -6.06
C SER A 64 10.14 4.10 -5.01
N GLU A 65 9.88 5.38 -5.31
CA GLU A 65 10.08 6.49 -4.37
C GLU A 65 8.95 6.61 -3.32
N GLY A 66 7.86 5.86 -3.46
CA GLY A 66 6.73 5.82 -2.53
C GLY A 66 5.40 6.25 -3.15
N SER A 67 4.47 6.70 -2.30
CA SER A 67 3.04 6.82 -2.62
C SER A 67 2.71 7.63 -3.88
N LEU A 68 3.32 8.78 -4.09
CA LEU A 68 3.05 9.62 -5.28
C LEU A 68 3.64 9.01 -6.55
N ASP A 69 4.86 8.44 -6.48
CA ASP A 69 5.47 7.73 -7.60
C ASP A 69 4.66 6.48 -7.96
N ASN A 70 4.13 5.77 -6.97
CA ASN A 70 3.30 4.59 -7.17
C ASN A 70 2.03 4.92 -7.97
N VAL A 71 1.35 6.02 -7.63
CA VAL A 71 0.16 6.46 -8.39
C VAL A 71 0.52 6.82 -9.83
N ARG A 72 1.64 7.52 -10.02
CA ARG A 72 2.12 7.87 -11.37
C ARG A 72 2.34 6.61 -12.21
N ARG A 73 2.97 5.58 -11.64
CA ARG A 73 3.26 4.31 -12.33
C ARG A 73 2.01 3.48 -12.59
N LEU A 74 1.05 3.46 -11.68
CA LEU A 74 -0.26 2.84 -11.93
C LEU A 74 -0.97 3.50 -13.10
N TRP A 75 -0.88 4.83 -13.21
CA TRP A 75 -1.52 5.59 -14.28
C TRP A 75 -0.83 5.42 -15.63
N SER A 76 0.50 5.51 -15.66
CA SER A 76 1.29 5.39 -16.88
C SER A 76 1.34 3.95 -17.42
N LYS A 77 0.78 2.99 -16.67
CA LYS A 77 0.77 1.55 -17.01
C LYS A 77 2.19 0.98 -17.22
N GLU A 78 3.15 1.47 -16.45
CA GLU A 78 4.52 0.95 -16.45
C GLU A 78 4.59 -0.48 -15.87
N ASN A 79 3.80 -1.40 -16.45
CA ASN A 79 3.62 -2.78 -15.98
C ASN A 79 3.29 -2.85 -14.48
N ALA A 80 2.48 -1.91 -13.99
CA ALA A 80 1.98 -1.88 -12.62
C ALA A 80 0.46 -1.93 -12.63
N ALA A 81 -0.12 -2.93 -11.96
CA ALA A 81 -1.57 -3.07 -11.81
C ALA A 81 -2.04 -2.76 -10.38
N ILE A 82 -1.15 -2.96 -9.40
CA ILE A 82 -1.39 -2.74 -7.97
C ILE A 82 -0.25 -1.98 -7.33
N ALA A 83 -0.55 -1.27 -6.24
CA ALA A 83 0.43 -0.46 -5.52
C ALA A 83 0.14 -0.40 -4.02
N ILE A 84 1.17 -0.21 -3.20
CA ILE A 84 1.01 0.17 -1.80
C ILE A 84 1.19 1.69 -1.67
N VAL A 85 0.23 2.36 -1.04
CA VAL A 85 0.27 3.81 -0.83
C VAL A 85 -0.22 4.17 0.58
N GLN A 86 0.02 5.39 1.01
CA GLN A 86 -0.55 5.94 2.24
C GLN A 86 -2.00 6.37 2.05
N SER A 87 -2.83 6.15 3.07
CA SER A 87 -4.27 6.43 3.00
C SER A 87 -4.60 7.91 2.80
N ASP A 88 -3.77 8.84 3.26
CA ASP A 88 -3.98 10.29 3.12
C ASP A 88 -3.65 10.82 1.71
N LEU A 89 -3.10 9.97 0.83
CA LEU A 89 -2.87 10.28 -0.58
C LEU A 89 -4.16 10.68 -1.29
N LEU A 90 -5.27 9.98 -1.05
CA LEU A 90 -6.53 10.27 -1.74
C LEU A 90 -7.06 11.68 -1.40
N GLY A 91 -6.93 12.08 -0.13
CA GLY A 91 -7.26 13.44 0.31
C GLY A 91 -6.37 14.48 -0.36
N PHE A 92 -5.06 14.21 -0.45
CA PHE A 92 -4.11 15.08 -1.15
C PHE A 92 -4.48 15.26 -2.64
N LEU A 93 -4.77 14.17 -3.35
CA LEU A 93 -5.15 14.21 -4.76
C LEU A 93 -6.45 14.97 -4.99
N LYS A 94 -7.47 14.78 -4.12
CA LYS A 94 -8.75 15.49 -4.19
C LYS A 94 -8.61 17.01 -3.97
N ARG A 95 -7.72 17.43 -3.07
CA ARG A 95 -7.43 18.86 -2.78
C ARG A 95 -6.56 19.52 -3.82
N SER A 96 -5.83 18.75 -4.61
CA SER A 96 -4.92 19.25 -5.64
C SER A 96 -5.67 19.97 -6.76
N LYS A 97 -5.11 21.06 -7.28
CA LYS A 97 -5.75 21.86 -8.33
C LYS A 97 -5.61 21.27 -9.73
N GLY A 98 -4.65 20.37 -9.94
CA GLY A 98 -4.36 19.75 -11.24
C GLY A 98 -5.50 18.82 -11.71
N PRO A 99 -6.01 18.98 -12.94
CA PRO A 99 -7.10 18.14 -13.46
C PRO A 99 -6.70 16.65 -13.52
N MET A 100 -5.44 16.35 -13.82
CA MET A 100 -4.90 14.99 -13.86
C MET A 100 -4.94 14.33 -12.47
N LEU A 101 -4.56 15.05 -11.41
CA LEU A 101 -4.58 14.54 -10.04
C LEU A 101 -6.00 14.25 -9.55
N LYS A 102 -6.97 15.06 -9.96
CA LYS A 102 -8.39 14.78 -9.70
C LYS A 102 -8.87 13.52 -10.43
N THR A 103 -8.40 13.30 -11.66
CA THR A 103 -8.70 12.08 -12.41
C THR A 103 -8.10 10.85 -11.71
N TYR A 104 -6.86 10.95 -11.21
CA TYR A 104 -6.26 9.88 -10.40
C TYR A 104 -7.12 9.56 -9.18
N SER A 105 -7.56 10.58 -8.44
CA SER A 105 -8.37 10.38 -7.24
C SER A 105 -9.71 9.67 -7.47
N LYS A 106 -10.29 9.79 -8.66
CA LYS A 106 -11.56 9.11 -9.02
C LYS A 106 -11.36 7.64 -9.38
N ASN A 107 -10.20 7.32 -9.98
CA ASN A 107 -9.93 6.00 -10.55
C ASN A 107 -9.08 5.11 -9.64
N LEU A 108 -8.56 5.61 -8.51
CA LEU A 108 -7.92 4.78 -7.51
C LEU A 108 -8.95 4.07 -6.66
N LYS A 109 -8.80 2.75 -6.50
CA LYS A 109 -9.68 1.89 -5.68
C LYS A 109 -8.88 1.13 -4.65
N LEU A 110 -9.49 0.92 -3.49
CA LEU A 110 -8.92 0.16 -2.39
C LEU A 110 -9.11 -1.34 -2.64
N ILE A 111 -8.01 -2.08 -2.59
CA ILE A 111 -8.04 -3.53 -2.48
C ILE A 111 -8.15 -3.90 -1.01
N PHE A 112 -7.12 -3.60 -0.21
CA PHE A 112 -7.09 -3.86 1.23
C PHE A 112 -6.41 -2.77 2.03
N PRO A 113 -6.89 -2.51 3.26
CA PRO A 113 -6.12 -1.80 4.28
C PRO A 113 -5.05 -2.74 4.85
N PHE A 114 -3.87 -2.19 5.15
CA PHE A 114 -2.77 -2.91 5.77
C PHE A 114 -2.50 -2.39 7.19
N TYR A 115 -1.29 -2.02 7.52
CA TYR A 115 -0.84 -1.61 8.85
C TYR A 115 -0.81 -0.10 9.02
N ASN A 116 -0.63 0.35 10.25
CA ASN A 116 -0.45 1.76 10.58
C ASN A 116 1.02 2.18 10.43
N GLU A 117 1.22 3.38 9.89
CA GLU A 117 2.49 4.07 9.81
C GLU A 117 2.41 5.33 10.65
N GLU A 118 3.10 5.31 11.79
CA GLU A 118 3.08 6.41 12.75
C GLU A 118 3.83 7.62 12.20
N VAL A 119 3.27 8.80 12.43
CA VAL A 119 3.92 10.08 12.10
C VAL A 119 4.85 10.46 13.25
N HIS A 120 6.13 10.47 12.97
CA HIS A 120 7.17 10.90 13.90
C HIS A 120 7.57 12.34 13.58
N LEU A 121 7.26 13.25 14.46
CA LEU A 121 7.74 14.64 14.39
C LEU A 121 8.89 14.81 15.39
N LEU A 122 10.12 14.51 14.96
CA LEU A 122 11.32 14.75 15.75
C LEU A 122 11.69 16.23 15.68
N ALA A 123 11.84 16.87 16.83
CA ALA A 123 12.15 18.29 16.90
C ALA A 123 13.11 18.64 18.05
N ARG A 124 13.68 19.83 17.96
CA ARG A 124 14.40 20.44 19.08
C ARG A 124 13.43 20.83 20.18
N LYS A 125 13.87 20.82 21.44
CA LYS A 125 13.02 21.12 22.61
C LYS A 125 12.35 22.51 22.60
N SER A 126 12.82 23.44 21.76
CA SER A 126 12.16 24.74 21.57
C SER A 126 10.81 24.64 20.82
N ILE A 127 10.49 23.50 20.24
CA ILE A 127 9.24 23.21 19.53
C ILE A 127 8.46 22.23 20.38
N GLN A 128 7.42 22.71 21.07
CA GLN A 128 6.61 21.92 22.01
C GLN A 128 5.30 21.44 21.39
N ARG A 129 4.79 22.17 20.42
CA ARG A 129 3.54 21.89 19.72
C ARG A 129 3.73 21.99 18.21
N PHE A 130 2.82 21.41 17.46
CA PHE A 130 2.86 21.46 16.00
C PHE A 130 2.88 22.90 15.46
N GLU A 131 2.16 23.79 16.09
CA GLU A 131 2.07 25.21 15.71
C GLU A 131 3.41 25.95 15.81
N ASP A 132 4.32 25.49 16.67
CA ASP A 132 5.66 26.07 16.83
C ASP A 132 6.57 25.84 15.61
N LEU A 133 6.13 25.01 14.63
CA LEU A 133 6.81 24.86 13.33
C LEU A 133 6.72 26.11 12.45
N ALA A 134 5.83 27.05 12.77
CA ALA A 134 5.74 28.33 12.05
C ALA A 134 7.09 29.06 12.09
N GLY A 135 7.59 29.46 10.92
CA GLY A 135 8.87 30.16 10.81
C GLY A 135 10.13 29.29 11.05
N LYS A 136 10.01 27.97 11.22
CA LYS A 136 11.14 27.06 11.48
C LYS A 136 11.65 26.40 10.19
N ARG A 137 12.85 25.81 10.27
CA ARG A 137 13.46 24.98 9.20
C ARG A 137 13.02 23.54 9.43
N VAL A 138 12.17 23.02 8.55
CA VAL A 138 11.53 21.70 8.73
C VAL A 138 11.90 20.77 7.58
N VAL A 139 12.43 19.59 7.89
CA VAL A 139 12.62 18.51 6.90
C VAL A 139 11.28 17.84 6.69
N VAL A 140 10.76 17.93 5.46
CA VAL A 140 9.43 17.43 5.08
C VAL A 140 9.47 16.13 4.26
N GLY A 141 10.66 15.60 4.00
CA GLY A 141 10.88 14.41 3.17
C GLY A 141 11.09 14.75 1.70
N THR A 142 11.63 13.78 0.96
CA THR A 142 11.92 13.91 -0.47
C THR A 142 10.62 14.01 -1.26
N GLU A 143 10.59 14.87 -2.27
CA GLU A 143 9.43 15.00 -3.15
C GLU A 143 9.07 13.64 -3.78
N GLY A 144 7.78 13.33 -3.81
CA GLY A 144 7.29 12.02 -4.27
C GLY A 144 7.14 10.97 -3.16
N SER A 145 7.83 11.15 -2.02
CA SER A 145 7.75 10.21 -0.88
C SER A 145 6.47 10.35 -0.06
N GLY A 146 6.16 9.32 0.73
CA GLY A 146 5.08 9.35 1.71
C GLY A 146 5.33 10.39 2.83
N ASN A 147 6.58 10.55 3.26
CA ASN A 147 6.95 11.60 4.24
C ASN A 147 6.58 12.99 3.73
N TYR A 148 6.93 13.29 2.48
CA TYR A 148 6.59 14.55 1.82
C TYR A 148 5.07 14.76 1.75
N LEU A 149 4.35 13.73 1.38
CA LEU A 149 2.90 13.76 1.28
C LEU A 149 2.26 14.14 2.62
N THR A 150 2.50 13.34 3.66
CA THR A 150 1.86 13.51 4.98
C THR A 150 2.28 14.80 5.65
N SER A 151 3.57 15.17 5.62
CA SER A 151 4.05 16.43 6.22
C SER A 151 3.38 17.64 5.60
N ASN A 152 3.26 17.68 4.26
CA ASN A 152 2.59 18.78 3.58
C ASN A 152 1.08 18.80 3.82
N ASN A 153 0.42 17.64 3.92
CA ASN A 153 -0.99 17.56 4.31
C ASN A 153 -1.22 18.17 5.70
N LEU A 154 -0.40 17.82 6.69
CA LEU A 154 -0.51 18.33 8.06
C LEU A 154 -0.24 19.83 8.14
N LEU A 155 0.83 20.30 7.49
CA LEU A 155 1.16 21.72 7.41
C LEU A 155 0.04 22.54 6.74
N TYR A 156 -0.56 21.99 5.67
CA TYR A 156 -1.68 22.62 4.98
C TYR A 156 -2.94 22.64 5.86
N MET A 157 -3.30 21.51 6.45
CA MET A 157 -4.49 21.34 7.30
C MET A 157 -4.50 22.32 8.46
N LEU A 158 -3.36 22.50 9.12
CA LEU A 158 -3.23 23.41 10.27
C LEU A 158 -2.79 24.83 9.88
N LYS A 159 -2.61 25.10 8.57
CA LYS A 159 -2.19 26.40 8.02
C LYS A 159 -0.84 26.87 8.57
N ILE A 160 0.07 25.97 8.86
CA ILE A 160 1.42 26.26 9.37
C ILE A 160 2.39 26.48 8.20
N LYS A 161 3.16 27.56 8.28
CA LYS A 161 4.14 27.95 7.25
C LYS A 161 5.56 27.95 7.85
N PRO A 162 6.36 26.90 7.65
CA PRO A 162 7.79 26.91 7.94
C PRO A 162 8.52 28.01 7.15
N SER A 163 9.62 28.54 7.69
CA SER A 163 10.48 29.47 6.93
C SER A 163 11.24 28.76 5.81
N LYS A 164 11.57 27.47 6.04
CA LYS A 164 12.21 26.61 5.04
C LYS A 164 11.65 25.19 5.12
N ARG A 165 11.18 24.64 3.98
CA ARG A 165 10.92 23.22 3.80
C ARG A 165 12.15 22.59 3.17
N ILE A 166 12.75 21.62 3.85
CA ILE A 166 13.94 20.90 3.39
C ILE A 166 13.47 19.56 2.84
N MET A 167 13.75 19.28 1.57
CA MET A 167 13.24 18.12 0.83
C MET A 167 14.34 17.18 0.32
N ASP A 168 15.61 17.60 0.44
CA ASP A 168 16.75 16.96 -0.19
C ASP A 168 17.67 16.20 0.79
N LEU A 169 17.21 16.00 2.04
CA LEU A 169 17.97 15.26 3.04
C LEU A 169 17.48 13.82 3.19
N PRO A 170 18.37 12.83 3.01
CA PRO A 170 18.10 11.45 3.40
C PRO A 170 17.76 11.35 4.90
N PRO A 171 16.97 10.36 5.33
CA PRO A 171 16.49 10.27 6.71
C PRO A 171 17.56 10.32 7.79
N ALA A 172 18.70 9.66 7.60
CA ALA A 172 19.81 9.69 8.57
C ALA A 172 20.45 11.07 8.69
N GLU A 173 20.58 11.79 7.56
CA GLU A 173 21.09 13.16 7.56
C GLU A 173 20.09 14.14 8.13
N ALA A 174 18.80 13.91 7.95
CA ALA A 174 17.74 14.69 8.56
C ALA A 174 17.77 14.60 10.10
N VAL A 175 17.93 13.40 10.67
CA VAL A 175 18.13 13.22 12.12
C VAL A 175 19.38 13.98 12.59
N ARG A 176 20.51 13.84 11.87
CA ARG A 176 21.74 14.57 12.18
C ARG A 176 21.53 16.09 12.13
N ALA A 177 20.77 16.59 11.14
CA ALA A 177 20.49 18.02 11.02
C ALA A 177 19.68 18.55 12.22
N VAL A 178 18.73 17.78 12.74
CA VAL A 178 17.98 18.15 13.96
C VAL A 178 18.87 18.08 15.19
N LEU A 179 19.67 17.04 15.38
CA LEU A 179 20.61 16.90 16.49
C LEU A 179 21.61 18.05 16.56
N THR A 180 22.14 18.48 15.41
CA THR A 180 23.15 19.56 15.31
C THR A 180 22.56 20.97 15.20
N GLY A 181 21.23 21.11 15.11
CA GLY A 181 20.53 22.39 14.95
C GLY A 181 20.62 22.99 13.55
N LYS A 182 20.99 22.23 12.52
CA LYS A 182 20.92 22.64 11.12
C LYS A 182 19.47 22.64 10.61
N ALA A 183 18.62 21.79 11.17
CA ALA A 183 17.17 21.82 11.04
C ALA A 183 16.53 21.92 12.44
N ASP A 184 15.31 22.45 12.53
CA ASP A 184 14.60 22.62 13.79
C ASP A 184 13.67 21.43 14.08
N ALA A 185 13.15 20.80 13.02
CA ALA A 185 12.33 19.58 13.10
C ALA A 185 12.44 18.76 11.83
N MET A 186 12.03 17.47 11.92
CA MET A 186 11.84 16.59 10.78
C MET A 186 10.60 15.73 10.93
N PHE A 187 9.91 15.47 9.84
CA PHE A 187 8.90 14.44 9.75
C PHE A 187 9.49 13.11 9.29
N PHE A 188 8.96 12.04 9.84
CA PHE A 188 9.16 10.69 9.32
C PHE A 188 7.87 9.88 9.52
N VAL A 189 7.42 9.21 8.49
CA VAL A 189 6.21 8.39 8.50
C VAL A 189 6.59 6.95 8.22
N GLY A 190 6.23 6.05 9.11
CA GLY A 190 6.53 4.63 8.96
C GLY A 190 6.15 3.84 10.20
N GLY A 191 5.97 2.53 10.01
CA GLY A 191 5.57 1.62 11.09
C GLY A 191 6.63 1.52 12.19
N LYS A 192 6.27 1.90 13.40
CA LYS A 192 7.13 1.79 14.58
C LYS A 192 7.34 0.32 15.01
N PRO A 193 8.50 -0.04 15.59
CA PRO A 193 9.65 0.82 15.83
C PRO A 193 10.54 0.97 14.60
N ILE A 194 11.04 2.19 14.35
CA ILE A 194 11.89 2.52 13.22
C ILE A 194 13.36 2.47 13.64
N THR A 195 14.16 1.67 12.95
CA THR A 195 15.58 1.47 13.25
C THR A 195 16.36 2.80 13.32
N LEU A 196 16.02 3.78 12.46
CA LEU A 196 16.61 5.10 12.46
C LEU A 196 16.52 5.77 13.84
N PHE A 197 15.36 5.74 14.47
CA PHE A 197 15.14 6.35 15.79
C PHE A 197 15.62 5.45 16.95
N GLN A 198 15.61 4.12 16.77
CA GLN A 198 16.21 3.20 17.74
C GLN A 198 17.73 3.48 17.90
N ASN A 199 18.41 3.80 16.80
CA ASN A 199 19.84 4.09 16.79
C ASN A 199 20.22 5.36 17.57
N ILE A 200 19.26 6.28 17.82
CA ILE A 200 19.52 7.46 18.69
C ILE A 200 19.96 7.01 20.11
N SER A 201 19.46 5.87 20.60
CA SER A 201 19.86 5.32 21.89
C SER A 201 21.38 5.04 22.00
N LYS A 202 22.04 4.73 20.88
CA LYS A 202 23.49 4.47 20.84
C LYS A 202 24.29 5.73 21.17
N LEU A 203 23.76 6.93 20.89
CA LEU A 203 24.40 8.19 21.21
C LEU A 203 24.41 8.47 22.72
N LEU A 204 23.49 7.85 23.50
CA LEU A 204 23.47 7.99 24.96
C LEU A 204 24.54 7.14 25.65
N THR A 205 25.02 6.06 25.00
CA THR A 205 26.04 5.15 25.52
C THR A 205 27.42 5.43 24.93
N ASP A 206 27.53 6.45 24.08
CA ASP A 206 28.81 6.87 23.51
C ASP A 206 29.68 7.54 24.56
N SER A 207 30.99 7.36 24.46
CA SER A 207 31.99 7.98 25.38
C SER A 207 32.04 9.49 25.27
N ASN A 208 31.56 10.08 24.18
CA ASN A 208 31.53 11.53 23.98
C ASN A 208 30.28 12.16 24.61
N PRO A 209 30.42 12.90 25.73
CA PRO A 209 29.28 13.49 26.44
C PRO A 209 28.51 14.53 25.62
N ALA A 210 29.07 15.02 24.52
CA ALA A 210 28.38 15.94 23.63
C ALA A 210 27.17 15.25 22.95
N TYR A 211 27.24 13.95 22.69
CA TYR A 211 26.12 13.22 22.06
C TYR A 211 24.92 13.10 22.99
N ALA A 212 25.14 12.81 24.27
CA ALA A 212 24.08 12.79 25.28
C ALA A 212 23.36 14.15 25.35
N LYS A 213 24.11 15.27 25.34
CA LYS A 213 23.54 16.63 25.31
C LYS A 213 22.70 16.86 24.02
N MET A 214 23.15 16.35 22.88
CA MET A 214 22.38 16.45 21.63
C MET A 214 21.05 15.71 21.74
N VAL A 215 21.04 14.49 22.28
CA VAL A 215 19.80 13.70 22.49
C VAL A 215 18.91 14.37 23.52
N ASP A 216 19.46 14.95 24.58
CA ASP A 216 18.69 15.71 25.57
C ASP A 216 17.99 16.95 24.99
N ASN A 217 18.46 17.47 23.86
CA ASN A 217 17.89 18.65 23.19
C ASN A 217 16.82 18.35 22.16
N ILE A 218 16.48 17.08 21.96
CA ILE A 218 15.45 16.66 21.01
C ILE A 218 14.33 15.89 21.71
N HIS A 219 13.19 15.82 21.05
CA HIS A 219 12.05 15.00 21.48
C HIS A 219 11.09 14.76 20.29
N PHE A 220 10.14 13.87 20.46
CA PHE A 220 8.98 13.83 19.56
C PHE A 220 7.92 14.83 20.03
N VAL A 221 7.40 15.61 19.10
CA VAL A 221 6.32 16.57 19.33
C VAL A 221 4.99 15.84 19.33
N PRO A 222 4.11 16.07 20.33
CA PRO A 222 2.75 15.50 20.32
C PRO A 222 1.95 15.93 19.08
N LEU A 223 1.22 14.98 18.50
CA LEU A 223 0.29 15.20 17.38
C LEU A 223 -1.12 14.81 17.84
N ASP A 224 -1.77 15.69 18.60
CA ASP A 224 -3.04 15.47 19.28
C ASP A 224 -4.11 16.50 18.92
N ASN A 225 -3.90 17.28 17.86
CA ASN A 225 -4.86 18.28 17.39
C ASN A 225 -6.10 17.58 16.78
N GLU A 226 -7.31 17.99 17.23
CA GLU A 226 -8.58 17.39 16.79
C GLU A 226 -8.78 17.40 15.26
N LYS A 227 -8.24 18.39 14.56
CA LYS A 227 -8.33 18.42 13.08
C LYS A 227 -7.58 17.28 12.43
N MET A 228 -6.46 16.81 13.05
CA MET A 228 -5.71 15.67 12.54
C MET A 228 -6.53 14.39 12.62
N HIS A 229 -7.28 14.18 13.71
CA HIS A 229 -8.10 12.97 13.92
C HIS A 229 -9.28 12.81 12.96
N LYS A 230 -9.56 13.82 12.11
CA LYS A 230 -10.56 13.69 11.03
C LYS A 230 -10.05 12.85 9.83
N GLU A 231 -8.76 12.81 9.61
CA GLU A 231 -8.14 12.13 8.47
C GLU A 231 -7.14 11.04 8.88
N TYR A 232 -6.69 11.04 10.14
CA TYR A 232 -5.63 10.19 10.66
C TYR A 232 -6.09 9.38 11.86
N VAL A 233 -5.53 8.20 12.02
CA VAL A 233 -5.79 7.33 13.17
C VAL A 233 -4.96 7.79 14.37
N SER A 234 -5.55 7.80 15.58
CA SER A 234 -4.80 8.06 16.81
C SER A 234 -3.81 6.95 17.10
N SER A 235 -2.59 7.30 17.48
CA SER A 235 -1.53 6.37 17.87
C SER A 235 -0.69 6.98 19.00
N THR A 236 0.31 6.24 19.46
CA THR A 236 1.27 6.70 20.48
C THR A 236 2.68 6.23 20.13
N ILE A 237 3.68 6.97 20.58
CA ILE A 237 5.09 6.60 20.56
C ILE A 237 5.58 6.56 22.00
N GLY A 238 6.28 5.50 22.41
CA GLY A 238 6.67 5.33 23.81
C GLY A 238 8.05 4.71 24.03
N PRO A 239 8.39 4.49 25.31
CA PRO A 239 9.64 3.82 25.70
C PRO A 239 9.74 2.39 25.16
N GLU A 240 8.61 1.73 24.92
CA GLU A 240 8.50 0.41 24.31
C GLU A 240 8.99 0.39 22.85
N ASP A 241 8.86 1.51 22.15
CA ASP A 241 9.30 1.67 20.77
C ASP A 241 10.76 2.15 20.70
N TYR A 242 11.10 3.14 21.57
CA TYR A 242 12.42 3.81 21.56
C TYR A 242 12.95 4.05 22.97
N LYS A 243 14.02 3.40 23.38
CA LYS A 243 14.60 3.46 24.75
C LYS A 243 14.98 4.86 25.22
N TRP A 244 15.23 5.81 24.30
CA TRP A 244 15.55 7.21 24.63
C TRP A 244 14.31 8.07 24.89
N VAL A 245 13.12 7.58 24.54
CA VAL A 245 11.85 8.25 24.84
C VAL A 245 11.42 7.87 26.25
N LYS A 246 11.14 8.87 27.11
CA LYS A 246 10.90 8.66 28.55
C LYS A 246 9.42 8.44 28.91
N LYS A 247 8.48 8.87 28.06
CA LYS A 247 7.02 8.77 28.30
C LYS A 247 6.29 8.53 26.99
N LYS A 248 5.05 8.03 27.09
CA LYS A 248 4.15 7.92 25.94
C LYS A 248 3.80 9.30 25.41
N ILE A 249 3.85 9.47 24.11
CA ILE A 249 3.61 10.71 23.38
C ILE A 249 2.47 10.42 22.38
N PRO A 250 1.38 11.20 22.42
CA PRO A 250 0.32 11.10 21.41
C PRO A 250 0.88 11.38 20.02
N THR A 251 0.50 10.57 19.07
CA THR A 251 0.76 10.80 17.67
C THR A 251 -0.41 10.34 16.83
N ILE A 252 -0.32 10.51 15.53
CA ILE A 252 -1.26 10.04 14.54
C ILE A 252 -0.58 9.03 13.62
N ALA A 253 -1.38 8.23 12.93
CA ALA A 253 -0.90 7.31 11.92
C ALA A 253 -1.70 7.43 10.63
N VAL A 254 -1.04 7.22 9.50
CA VAL A 254 -1.67 6.90 8.23
C VAL A 254 -1.73 5.39 8.08
N LYS A 255 -2.69 4.89 7.32
CA LYS A 255 -2.75 3.48 6.98
C LYS A 255 -2.01 3.23 5.66
N ALA A 256 -1.14 2.24 5.63
CA ALA A 256 -0.69 1.67 4.37
C ALA A 256 -1.87 0.93 3.73
N VAL A 257 -2.13 1.14 2.45
CA VAL A 257 -3.24 0.53 1.72
C VAL A 257 -2.78 -0.04 0.39
N LEU A 258 -3.29 -1.23 0.05
CA LEU A 258 -3.14 -1.81 -1.28
C LEU A 258 -4.22 -1.26 -2.19
N VAL A 259 -3.82 -0.70 -3.32
CA VAL A 259 -4.71 -0.03 -4.26
C VAL A 259 -4.48 -0.49 -5.69
N CYS A 260 -5.48 -0.28 -6.54
CA CYS A 260 -5.41 -0.48 -7.98
C CYS A 260 -6.05 0.68 -8.74
N TYR A 261 -5.92 0.66 -10.05
CA TYR A 261 -6.76 1.44 -10.94
C TYR A 261 -8.14 0.80 -11.07
N ASP A 262 -9.19 1.59 -11.30
CA ASP A 262 -10.55 1.08 -11.52
C ASP A 262 -10.67 0.40 -12.90
N PHE A 263 -10.65 -0.92 -12.92
CA PHE A 263 -10.84 -1.75 -14.11
C PHE A 263 -12.29 -2.24 -14.26
N SER A 264 -13.22 -1.81 -13.40
CA SER A 264 -14.61 -2.24 -13.48
C SER A 264 -15.36 -1.65 -14.67
N GLU A 265 -16.43 -2.31 -15.08
CA GLU A 265 -17.31 -1.88 -16.19
C GLU A 265 -17.84 -0.45 -16.04
N LYS A 266 -17.96 0.05 -14.80
CA LYS A 266 -18.45 1.40 -14.54
C LYS A 266 -17.45 2.49 -14.92
N ASN A 267 -16.20 2.15 -15.25
CA ASN A 267 -15.24 3.08 -15.82
C ASN A 267 -15.46 3.21 -17.33
N SER A 268 -16.56 3.86 -17.71
CA SER A 268 -17.08 3.90 -19.08
C SER A 268 -16.18 4.55 -20.12
N LEU A 269 -15.23 5.44 -19.71
CA LEU A 269 -14.36 6.15 -20.65
C LEU A 269 -13.34 5.24 -21.34
N PHE A 270 -12.87 4.18 -20.63
CA PHE A 270 -11.82 3.30 -21.15
C PHE A 270 -12.32 1.87 -21.39
N TYR A 271 -13.42 1.47 -20.75
CA TYR A 271 -13.96 0.12 -20.85
C TYR A 271 -14.42 -0.25 -22.27
N LYS A 272 -15.09 0.69 -22.97
CA LYS A 272 -15.61 0.45 -24.33
C LYS A 272 -14.50 0.21 -25.36
N GLU A 273 -13.37 0.92 -25.22
CA GLU A 273 -12.26 0.88 -26.19
C GLU A 273 -11.31 -0.30 -25.94
N ARG A 274 -11.26 -0.84 -24.70
CA ARG A 274 -10.31 -1.88 -24.27
C ARG A 274 -10.98 -2.92 -23.38
N SER A 275 -12.18 -3.35 -23.72
CA SER A 275 -13.01 -4.22 -22.88
C SER A 275 -12.29 -5.51 -22.45
N SER A 276 -11.60 -6.21 -23.35
CA SER A 276 -10.88 -7.45 -23.03
C SER A 276 -9.76 -7.23 -22.01
N TYR A 277 -8.95 -6.20 -22.17
CA TYR A 277 -7.90 -5.85 -21.21
C TYR A 277 -8.45 -5.52 -19.82
N TYR A 278 -9.55 -4.74 -19.76
CA TYR A 278 -10.19 -4.38 -18.49
C TYR A 278 -10.83 -5.57 -17.79
N GLN A 279 -11.48 -6.46 -18.56
CA GLN A 279 -12.05 -7.71 -18.04
C GLN A 279 -10.96 -8.62 -17.48
N GLU A 280 -9.88 -8.83 -18.23
CA GLU A 280 -8.74 -9.64 -17.77
C GLU A 280 -8.13 -9.07 -16.48
N ARG A 281 -7.87 -7.74 -16.41
CA ARG A 281 -7.34 -7.11 -15.20
C ARG A 281 -8.31 -7.20 -14.03
N CYS A 282 -9.61 -7.06 -14.25
CA CYS A 282 -10.62 -7.23 -13.23
C CYS A 282 -10.61 -8.65 -12.65
N GLN A 283 -10.55 -9.68 -13.49
CA GLN A 283 -10.42 -11.07 -13.07
C GLN A 283 -9.13 -11.33 -12.28
N GLN A 284 -8.02 -10.79 -12.74
CA GLN A 284 -6.73 -10.90 -12.04
C GLN A 284 -6.78 -10.24 -10.65
N LEU A 285 -7.38 -9.04 -10.54
CA LEU A 285 -7.54 -8.36 -9.26
C LEU A 285 -8.43 -9.15 -8.29
N ALA A 286 -9.51 -9.72 -8.81
CA ALA A 286 -10.39 -10.58 -8.01
C ALA A 286 -9.63 -11.81 -7.48
N ALA A 287 -8.87 -12.50 -8.33
CA ALA A 287 -8.05 -13.66 -7.93
C ALA A 287 -6.98 -13.26 -6.89
N ILE A 288 -6.28 -12.13 -7.08
CA ILE A 288 -5.31 -11.60 -6.11
C ILE A 288 -5.98 -11.32 -4.76
N GLY A 289 -7.13 -10.66 -4.78
CA GLY A 289 -7.86 -10.32 -3.55
C GLY A 289 -8.27 -11.56 -2.77
N GLN A 290 -8.83 -12.56 -3.44
CA GLN A 290 -9.22 -13.84 -2.86
C GLN A 290 -8.00 -14.56 -2.27
N ALA A 291 -6.91 -14.69 -3.03
CA ALA A 291 -5.69 -15.38 -2.59
C ALA A 291 -5.03 -14.67 -1.39
N ILE A 292 -4.99 -13.34 -1.34
CA ILE A 292 -4.51 -12.59 -0.17
C ILE A 292 -5.40 -12.87 1.04
N HIS A 293 -6.73 -12.86 0.87
CA HIS A 293 -7.68 -13.11 1.96
C HIS A 293 -7.50 -14.52 2.53
N GLN A 294 -7.37 -15.53 1.68
CA GLN A 294 -7.13 -16.92 2.08
C GLN A 294 -5.77 -17.13 2.74
N SER A 295 -4.75 -16.36 2.35
CA SER A 295 -3.38 -16.46 2.87
C SER A 295 -3.11 -15.57 4.08
N ILE A 296 -4.09 -14.85 4.63
CA ILE A 296 -3.85 -13.83 5.68
C ILE A 296 -3.19 -14.41 6.93
N ASP A 297 -3.56 -15.62 7.34
CA ASP A 297 -2.98 -16.25 8.51
C ASP A 297 -1.52 -16.67 8.28
N ILE A 298 -1.19 -17.13 7.07
CA ILE A 298 0.19 -17.43 6.66
C ILE A 298 1.03 -16.16 6.68
N LEU A 299 0.49 -15.06 6.14
CA LEU A 299 1.14 -13.74 6.15
C LEU A 299 1.40 -13.25 7.56
N LYS A 300 0.44 -13.40 8.48
CA LYS A 300 0.59 -13.05 9.90
C LYS A 300 1.61 -13.90 10.65
N GLN A 301 1.75 -15.16 10.29
CA GLN A 301 2.68 -16.10 10.94
C GLN A 301 4.12 -15.97 10.42
N SER A 302 4.30 -15.86 9.11
CA SER A 302 5.61 -15.98 8.44
C SER A 302 6.08 -14.76 7.67
N GLY A 303 5.25 -13.72 7.56
CA GLY A 303 5.58 -12.46 6.88
C GLY A 303 6.19 -11.42 7.83
N HIS A 304 6.32 -10.21 7.30
CA HIS A 304 6.80 -9.07 8.09
C HIS A 304 5.96 -8.90 9.38
N PRO A 305 6.56 -8.56 10.55
CA PRO A 305 5.83 -8.47 11.83
C PRO A 305 4.57 -7.58 11.81
N LYS A 306 4.55 -6.54 10.97
CA LYS A 306 3.39 -5.66 10.78
C LYS A 306 2.16 -6.34 10.18
N TRP A 307 2.27 -7.54 9.60
CA TRP A 307 1.10 -8.32 9.18
C TRP A 307 0.15 -8.66 10.33
N LYS A 308 0.68 -8.76 11.56
CA LYS A 308 -0.14 -9.00 12.77
C LYS A 308 -1.15 -7.89 13.06
N GLU A 309 -0.90 -6.67 12.57
CA GLU A 309 -1.78 -5.52 12.72
C GLU A 309 -2.84 -5.43 11.61
N VAL A 310 -2.73 -6.25 10.56
CA VAL A 310 -3.59 -6.16 9.37
C VAL A 310 -4.99 -6.72 9.66
N ASN A 311 -5.99 -5.88 9.41
CA ASN A 311 -7.40 -6.27 9.33
C ASN A 311 -7.92 -5.88 7.94
N LEU A 312 -8.08 -6.88 7.05
CA LEU A 312 -8.50 -6.65 5.65
C LEU A 312 -9.92 -6.05 5.52
N ASN A 313 -10.73 -6.15 6.59
CA ASN A 313 -12.10 -5.64 6.61
C ASN A 313 -12.23 -4.26 7.26
N GLU A 314 -11.12 -3.66 7.71
CA GLU A 314 -11.15 -2.36 8.35
C GLU A 314 -11.60 -1.26 7.38
N SER A 315 -12.41 -0.33 7.87
CA SER A 315 -12.81 0.84 7.09
C SER A 315 -11.65 1.84 6.97
N THR A 316 -11.46 2.38 5.78
CA THR A 316 -10.45 3.39 5.47
C THR A 316 -11.06 4.73 5.06
N GLY A 317 -12.20 5.06 5.61
CA GLY A 317 -12.85 6.36 5.43
C GLY A 317 -13.28 6.63 3.98
N ILE A 318 -12.59 7.56 3.30
CA ILE A 318 -12.98 8.06 1.97
C ILE A 318 -12.60 7.14 0.80
N TRP A 319 -11.96 6.00 1.07
CA TRP A 319 -11.54 5.07 0.02
C TRP A 319 -12.70 4.17 -0.42
N GLU A 320 -12.96 4.15 -1.72
CA GLU A 320 -13.90 3.22 -2.33
C GLU A 320 -13.22 1.88 -2.59
N LYS A 321 -13.85 0.78 -2.16
CA LYS A 321 -13.37 -0.58 -2.44
C LYS A 321 -13.45 -0.88 -3.93
N ASP A 322 -12.49 -1.64 -4.42
CA ASP A 322 -12.48 -2.13 -5.78
C ASP A 322 -13.68 -3.07 -6.04
N ARG A 323 -14.35 -2.89 -7.19
CA ARG A 323 -15.57 -3.63 -7.51
C ARG A 323 -15.30 -5.01 -8.06
N CYS A 324 -14.12 -5.21 -8.67
CA CYS A 324 -13.74 -6.52 -9.18
C CYS A 324 -13.64 -7.55 -8.05
N LEU A 325 -13.22 -7.12 -6.85
CA LEU A 325 -13.23 -7.97 -5.66
C LEU A 325 -14.64 -8.28 -5.15
N GLN A 326 -15.57 -7.31 -5.29
CA GLN A 326 -16.95 -7.49 -4.80
C GLN A 326 -17.77 -8.43 -5.69
N MET A 327 -17.52 -8.46 -7.00
CA MET A 327 -18.26 -9.30 -7.95
C MET A 327 -18.05 -10.80 -7.68
N GLN A 328 -16.87 -11.20 -7.22
CA GLN A 328 -16.57 -12.62 -6.93
C GLN A 328 -17.18 -13.09 -5.61
N SER A 329 -17.24 -12.22 -4.59
CA SER A 329 -17.88 -12.56 -3.31
C SER A 329 -19.40 -12.84 -3.44
N GLN A 330 -20.05 -12.28 -4.45
CA GLN A 330 -21.45 -12.55 -4.76
C GLN A 330 -21.64 -13.87 -5.53
N GLN A 331 -20.65 -14.32 -6.31
CA GLN A 331 -20.67 -15.61 -6.98
C GLN A 331 -20.36 -16.79 -6.04
N ASP A 332 -19.50 -16.57 -5.03
CA ASP A 332 -19.14 -17.61 -4.05
C ASP A 332 -20.20 -17.84 -2.96
N THR A 333 -21.12 -16.89 -2.73
CA THR A 333 -22.20 -17.05 -1.74
C THR A 333 -23.37 -17.91 -2.25
N GLY A 334 -23.36 -18.34 -3.52
CA GLY A 334 -24.31 -19.33 -4.05
C GLY A 334 -25.79 -18.90 -4.03
N GLU A 335 -26.11 -17.71 -3.57
CA GLU A 335 -27.44 -17.14 -3.69
C GLU A 335 -27.61 -16.63 -5.12
N THR A 336 -28.17 -17.46 -5.95
CA THR A 336 -28.63 -17.02 -7.24
C THR A 336 -29.72 -15.96 -7.04
N LYS A 337 -29.74 -14.96 -7.90
CA LYS A 337 -30.79 -13.92 -7.88
C LYS A 337 -32.21 -14.54 -7.81
N ASP A 338 -32.32 -15.73 -8.31
CA ASP A 338 -33.53 -16.53 -8.31
C ASP A 338 -33.93 -17.04 -6.91
N GLU A 339 -32.99 -17.49 -6.07
CA GLU A 339 -33.27 -17.91 -4.68
C GLU A 339 -33.71 -16.75 -3.78
N PHE A 340 -33.10 -15.56 -3.98
CA PHE A 340 -33.50 -14.37 -3.24
C PHE A 340 -34.89 -13.88 -3.66
N GLU A 341 -35.21 -13.86 -4.96
CA GLU A 341 -36.54 -13.52 -5.47
C GLU A 341 -37.58 -14.55 -5.02
N GLU A 342 -37.27 -15.84 -5.00
CA GLU A 342 -38.14 -16.89 -4.52
C GLU A 342 -38.40 -16.80 -3.02
N THR A 343 -37.38 -16.47 -2.23
CA THR A 343 -37.50 -16.24 -0.78
C THR A 343 -38.39 -15.03 -0.48
N ILE A 344 -38.26 -13.93 -1.21
CA ILE A 344 -39.12 -12.76 -1.08
C ILE A 344 -40.57 -13.08 -1.51
N LEU A 345 -40.75 -13.78 -2.61
CA LEU A 345 -42.05 -14.17 -3.08
C LEU A 345 -42.79 -15.13 -2.11
N ASN A 346 -42.05 -16.03 -1.47
CA ASN A 346 -42.61 -16.93 -0.46
C ASN A 346 -42.97 -16.16 0.83
N PHE A 347 -42.11 -15.25 1.27
CA PHE A 347 -42.41 -14.37 2.41
C PHE A 347 -43.63 -13.47 2.21
N LEU A 348 -43.81 -12.95 0.99
CA LEU A 348 -44.99 -12.15 0.61
C LEU A 348 -46.27 -12.98 0.50
N LYS A 349 -46.20 -14.29 0.18
CA LYS A 349 -47.35 -15.22 0.12
C LYS A 349 -47.78 -15.66 1.52
N GLU A 350 -46.92 -15.68 2.51
CA GLU A 350 -47.25 -16.04 3.90
C GLU A 350 -47.91 -14.90 4.67
N GLN A 351 -47.95 -13.68 4.12
CA GLN A 351 -48.60 -12.51 4.73
C GLN A 351 -50.01 -12.23 4.21
N HIS A 352 -50.56 -13.10 3.32
CA HIS A 352 -51.92 -13.07 2.85
C HIS A 352 -52.62 -14.38 3.16
#